data_f3354cd75f5b8cfb34615250a5c2a6e9
#
_entry.id   f3354cd75f5b8cfb34615250a5c2a6e9
#
_cell.length_a   1.000
_cell.length_b   1.000
_cell.length_c   1.000
_cell.angle_alpha   90.00
_cell.angle_beta   90.00
_cell.angle_gamma   90.00
#
_symmetry.space_group_name_H-M   'P 1'
#
loop_
_entity.id
_entity.type
_entity.pdbx_description
1 polymer ?
#
loop_
_entity_poly.entity_id
_entity_poly.type
_entity_poly.pdbx_seq_one_letter_code
_entity_poly.pdbx_strand_id
1 'polypeptide(L)'
;MKSKKNNRKNLSEICKIFSGGTPSTKNNEYWNGDIPWLSSGETRNSFITNTERKITLDGVKNSSTSLAKKYDVIVASAGQGHTRGQVSLCLIDTYVNQSVIVLRTNKEIILPQFLFYNLKSRYAELRQLSDSHSSRGSLPKNVLSTLDIVLPSLLQQEKIGKILYDLDSKIQNLKNQNKILEQTAQIIFKSWFVNFDG
;
A
#
# COMPACT_ATOMS: atom_id res chain seq x y z
N MET A 1 -40.85 8.06 0.42
CA MET A 1 -39.51 7.52 0.09
C MET A 1 -38.54 8.67 -0.07
N LYS A 2 -37.66 8.94 0.91
CA LYS A 2 -36.63 9.99 0.79
C LYS A 2 -35.61 9.52 -0.25
N SER A 3 -35.44 10.27 -1.32
CA SER A 3 -34.40 10.12 -2.35
C SER A 3 -33.06 9.81 -1.68
N LYS A 4 -32.48 8.63 -1.93
CA LYS A 4 -31.08 8.36 -1.61
C LYS A 4 -30.24 9.33 -2.44
N LYS A 5 -29.90 10.50 -1.87
CA LYS A 5 -28.87 11.38 -2.42
C LYS A 5 -27.66 10.49 -2.68
N ASN A 6 -27.28 10.34 -3.95
CA ASN A 6 -26.14 9.55 -4.38
C ASN A 6 -24.89 10.16 -3.74
N ASN A 7 -24.48 9.61 -2.60
CA ASN A 7 -23.34 10.12 -1.83
C ASN A 7 -22.04 9.60 -2.47
N ARG A 8 -21.85 9.92 -3.76
CA ARG A 8 -20.65 9.61 -4.53
C ARG A 8 -19.77 10.84 -4.60
N LYS A 9 -18.49 10.63 -4.44
CA LYS A 9 -17.46 11.66 -4.62
C LYS A 9 -16.26 11.06 -5.32
N ASN A 10 -15.57 11.89 -6.11
CA ASN A 10 -14.31 11.50 -6.72
C ASN A 10 -13.19 11.47 -5.68
N LEU A 11 -12.17 10.65 -5.92
CA LEU A 11 -11.01 10.57 -5.03
C LEU A 11 -10.34 11.93 -4.80
N SER A 12 -10.31 12.80 -5.82
CA SER A 12 -9.76 14.16 -5.70
C SER A 12 -10.50 15.06 -4.72
N GLU A 13 -11.79 14.79 -4.44
CA GLU A 13 -12.60 15.58 -3.51
C GLU A 13 -12.43 15.12 -2.05
N ILE A 14 -11.92 13.90 -1.85
CA ILE A 14 -11.87 13.24 -0.54
C ILE A 14 -10.45 12.88 -0.08
N CYS A 15 -9.46 13.02 -0.99
CA CYS A 15 -8.05 12.70 -0.71
C CYS A 15 -7.12 13.76 -1.29
N LYS A 16 -6.03 14.04 -0.58
CA LYS A 16 -4.83 14.61 -1.19
C LYS A 16 -4.09 13.50 -1.94
N ILE A 17 -3.89 13.68 -3.26
CA ILE A 17 -3.29 12.68 -4.14
C ILE A 17 -1.92 13.16 -4.61
N PHE A 18 -0.88 12.37 -4.34
CA PHE A 18 0.48 12.69 -4.74
C PHE A 18 1.30 11.42 -5.01
N SER A 19 2.47 11.58 -5.59
CA SER A 19 3.47 10.54 -5.78
C SER A 19 4.82 11.06 -5.36
N GLY A 20 5.81 10.19 -5.25
CA GLY A 20 7.16 10.58 -4.88
C GLY A 20 8.13 10.49 -6.04
N GLY A 21 9.38 10.23 -5.68
CA GLY A 21 10.49 10.08 -6.60
C GLY A 21 11.56 9.14 -6.06
N THR A 22 12.56 8.88 -6.88
CA THR A 22 13.66 8.00 -6.54
C THR A 22 14.93 8.84 -6.42
N PRO A 23 15.64 8.78 -5.28
CA PRO A 23 16.98 9.36 -5.18
C PRO A 23 17.89 8.76 -6.23
N SER A 24 18.87 9.53 -6.71
CA SER A 24 19.82 9.05 -7.72
C SER A 24 20.47 7.74 -7.28
N THR A 25 20.29 6.69 -8.06
CA THR A 25 20.91 5.37 -7.80
C THR A 25 22.40 5.35 -8.09
N LYS A 26 22.92 6.39 -8.75
CA LYS A 26 24.35 6.55 -9.00
C LYS A 26 25.11 7.09 -7.78
N ASN A 27 24.41 7.69 -6.82
CA ASN A 27 25.00 8.18 -5.58
C ASN A 27 24.68 7.24 -4.42
N ASN A 28 25.67 6.47 -3.99
CA ASN A 28 25.54 5.51 -2.90
C ASN A 28 25.24 6.16 -1.54
N GLU A 29 25.62 7.42 -1.35
CA GLU A 29 25.38 8.17 -0.11
C GLU A 29 23.89 8.45 0.15
N TYR A 30 23.03 8.33 -0.87
CA TYR A 30 21.59 8.49 -0.73
C TYR A 30 20.87 7.24 -0.23
N TRP A 31 21.57 6.10 -0.17
CA TRP A 31 21.00 4.78 0.10
C TRP A 31 21.57 4.17 1.39
N ASN A 32 20.91 3.12 1.87
CA ASN A 32 21.30 2.34 3.04
C ASN A 32 21.36 3.13 4.36
N GLY A 33 20.56 4.21 4.45
CA GLY A 33 20.31 4.93 5.70
C GLY A 33 19.24 4.27 6.57
N ASP A 34 18.59 5.07 7.42
CA ASP A 34 17.58 4.58 8.37
C ASP A 34 16.15 4.92 7.95
N ILE A 35 15.96 5.74 6.92
CA ILE A 35 14.65 6.26 6.50
C ILE A 35 13.99 5.26 5.54
N PRO A 36 12.81 4.71 5.87
CA PRO A 36 12.08 3.79 5.00
C PRO A 36 11.76 4.42 3.64
N TRP A 37 11.97 3.66 2.56
CA TRP A 37 11.65 4.08 1.20
C TRP A 37 10.97 2.95 0.43
N LEU A 38 9.73 3.20 0.01
CA LEU A 38 8.82 2.23 -0.59
C LEU A 38 8.84 2.31 -2.12
N SER A 39 8.97 1.17 -2.74
CA SER A 39 8.75 0.97 -4.17
C SER A 39 7.39 0.31 -4.46
N SER A 40 6.93 0.40 -5.72
CA SER A 40 5.66 -0.23 -6.10
C SER A 40 5.66 -1.75 -5.98
N GLY A 41 6.81 -2.42 -6.05
CA GLY A 41 6.90 -3.88 -5.90
C GLY A 41 6.46 -4.38 -4.52
N GLU A 42 6.55 -3.54 -3.50
CA GLU A 42 6.20 -3.88 -2.12
C GLU A 42 4.69 -3.81 -1.84
N THR A 43 3.90 -3.24 -2.76
CA THR A 43 2.42 -3.20 -2.66
C THR A 43 1.75 -4.58 -2.81
N ARG A 44 2.53 -5.64 -3.08
CA ARG A 44 2.07 -7.03 -2.93
C ARG A 44 1.62 -7.35 -1.49
N ASN A 45 2.12 -6.60 -0.51
CA ASN A 45 1.72 -6.69 0.87
C ASN A 45 0.53 -5.76 1.14
N SER A 46 -0.55 -6.27 1.71
CA SER A 46 -1.73 -5.46 2.08
C SER A 46 -1.39 -4.36 3.08
N PHE A 47 -0.43 -4.61 3.97
CA PHE A 47 0.04 -3.68 4.99
C PHE A 47 1.53 -3.43 4.82
N ILE A 48 1.91 -2.15 4.78
CA ILE A 48 3.32 -1.74 4.75
C ILE A 48 3.77 -1.51 6.19
N THR A 49 4.47 -2.49 6.74
CA THR A 49 5.03 -2.48 8.11
C THR A 49 6.54 -2.28 8.12
N ASN A 50 7.18 -2.45 6.97
CA ASN A 50 8.62 -2.26 6.74
C ASN A 50 8.83 -2.02 5.25
N THR A 51 10.04 -1.62 4.86
CA THR A 51 10.46 -1.46 3.46
C THR A 51 11.74 -2.24 3.18
N GLU A 52 11.86 -2.73 1.95
CA GLU A 52 13.05 -3.48 1.49
C GLU A 52 14.28 -2.56 1.38
N ARG A 53 14.04 -1.28 1.09
CA ARG A 53 15.11 -0.29 0.92
C ARG A 53 14.94 0.86 1.89
N LYS A 54 16.07 1.47 2.23
CA LYS A 54 16.13 2.68 3.05
C LYS A 54 16.99 3.73 2.36
N ILE A 55 16.72 4.98 2.66
CA ILE A 55 17.45 6.13 2.16
C ILE A 55 18.01 6.96 3.32
N THR A 56 18.97 7.80 3.00
CA THR A 56 19.55 8.76 3.94
C THR A 56 18.78 10.08 3.94
N LEU A 57 19.07 10.95 4.88
CA LEU A 57 18.52 12.29 4.92
C LEU A 57 18.92 13.11 3.67
N ASP A 58 20.12 12.88 3.17
CA ASP A 58 20.59 13.51 1.94
C ASP A 58 19.90 12.99 0.70
N GLY A 59 19.56 11.67 0.68
CA GLY A 59 18.69 11.10 -0.34
C GLY A 59 17.31 11.73 -0.36
N VAL A 60 16.74 12.05 0.82
CA VAL A 60 15.48 12.79 0.93
C VAL A 60 15.61 14.21 0.39
N LYS A 61 16.63 14.96 0.82
CA LYS A 61 16.82 16.37 0.46
C LYS A 61 17.11 16.57 -1.03
N ASN A 62 17.82 15.63 -1.65
CA ASN A 62 18.28 15.73 -3.04
C ASN A 62 17.43 14.91 -4.03
N SER A 63 16.16 14.65 -3.68
CA SER A 63 15.25 13.94 -4.58
C SER A 63 13.81 14.46 -4.45
N SER A 64 12.97 14.08 -5.41
CA SER A 64 11.52 14.39 -5.40
C SER A 64 10.71 13.34 -4.63
N THR A 65 11.35 12.53 -3.79
CA THR A 65 10.64 11.57 -2.95
C THR A 65 9.67 12.28 -2.01
N SER A 66 8.55 11.66 -1.67
CA SER A 66 7.49 12.26 -0.87
C SER A 66 7.14 11.37 0.32
N LEU A 67 6.82 11.99 1.46
CA LEU A 67 6.48 11.27 2.68
C LEU A 67 5.03 10.82 2.67
N ALA A 68 4.81 9.50 2.60
CA ALA A 68 3.56 8.85 2.98
C ALA A 68 3.57 8.63 4.50
N LYS A 69 2.47 8.98 5.16
CA LYS A 69 2.29 8.82 6.60
C LYS A 69 1.54 7.54 6.93
N LYS A 70 1.66 7.10 8.16
CA LYS A 70 0.83 6.03 8.71
C LYS A 70 -0.65 6.28 8.42
N TYR A 71 -1.32 5.25 7.90
CA TYR A 71 -2.70 5.24 7.40
C TYR A 71 -2.93 5.94 6.04
N ASP A 72 -1.92 6.42 5.35
CA ASP A 72 -2.10 6.74 3.93
C ASP A 72 -2.35 5.44 3.14
N VAL A 73 -3.25 5.52 2.15
CA VAL A 73 -3.52 4.42 1.23
C VAL A 73 -2.60 4.55 0.03
N ILE A 74 -1.94 3.45 -0.32
CA ILE A 74 -0.96 3.37 -1.40
C ILE A 74 -1.55 2.61 -2.57
N VAL A 75 -1.40 3.13 -3.78
CA VAL A 75 -1.77 2.45 -5.02
C VAL A 75 -0.54 2.35 -5.93
N ALA A 76 -0.21 1.15 -6.39
CA ALA A 76 0.83 0.97 -7.38
C ALA A 76 0.38 1.48 -8.75
N SER A 77 1.00 2.54 -9.25
CA SER A 77 0.70 3.09 -10.58
C SER A 77 1.42 2.36 -11.70
N ALA A 78 2.60 1.79 -11.43
CA ALA A 78 3.41 1.06 -12.40
C ALA A 78 4.04 -0.19 -11.76
N GLY A 79 4.43 -1.13 -12.59
CA GLY A 79 5.06 -2.39 -12.19
C GLY A 79 4.70 -3.53 -13.13
N GLN A 80 5.48 -4.61 -13.07
CA GLN A 80 5.27 -5.81 -13.88
C GLN A 80 4.25 -6.75 -13.25
N GLY A 81 3.71 -7.67 -14.04
CA GLY A 81 2.81 -8.72 -13.59
C GLY A 81 1.56 -8.15 -12.89
N HIS A 82 1.31 -8.59 -11.68
CA HIS A 82 0.14 -8.21 -10.87
C HIS A 82 0.33 -6.93 -10.03
N THR A 83 1.48 -6.25 -10.11
CA THR A 83 1.80 -5.10 -9.23
C THR A 83 0.89 -3.90 -9.47
N ARG A 84 0.65 -3.54 -10.73
CA ARG A 84 -0.19 -2.37 -11.07
C ARG A 84 -1.61 -2.52 -10.56
N GLY A 85 -2.15 -1.48 -9.94
CA GLY A 85 -3.47 -1.48 -9.34
C GLY A 85 -3.54 -2.14 -7.96
N GLN A 86 -2.44 -2.70 -7.45
CA GLN A 86 -2.40 -3.18 -6.07
C GLN A 86 -2.52 -2.02 -5.08
N VAL A 87 -3.20 -2.30 -3.99
CA VAL A 87 -3.51 -1.32 -2.95
C VAL A 87 -2.97 -1.81 -1.61
N SER A 88 -2.30 -0.92 -0.88
CA SER A 88 -1.76 -1.19 0.46
C SER A 88 -2.13 -0.09 1.43
N LEU A 89 -2.16 -0.40 2.71
CA LEU A 89 -2.30 0.55 3.80
C LEU A 89 -0.95 0.73 4.50
N CYS A 90 -0.46 1.97 4.60
CA CYS A 90 0.75 2.27 5.35
C CYS A 90 0.50 2.10 6.85
N LEU A 91 1.30 1.30 7.53
CA LEU A 91 1.35 1.20 9.00
C LEU A 91 2.56 1.87 9.61
N ILE A 92 3.46 2.39 8.76
CA ILE A 92 4.62 3.20 9.12
C ILE A 92 4.64 4.47 8.27
N ASP A 93 5.39 5.47 8.69
CA ASP A 93 5.79 6.58 7.83
C ASP A 93 6.89 6.10 6.88
N THR A 94 6.77 6.39 5.58
CA THR A 94 7.74 5.98 4.58
C THR A 94 7.79 6.95 3.41
N TYR A 95 8.96 7.17 2.85
CA TYR A 95 9.08 7.87 1.59
C TYR A 95 8.73 6.94 0.43
N VAL A 96 8.24 7.49 -0.69
CA VAL A 96 7.74 6.69 -1.81
C VAL A 96 8.37 7.09 -3.14
N ASN A 97 8.43 6.15 -4.06
CA ASN A 97 8.91 6.38 -5.42
C ASN A 97 7.82 6.97 -6.34
N GLN A 98 8.18 7.23 -7.59
CA GLN A 98 7.27 7.77 -8.62
C GLN A 98 6.23 6.77 -9.12
N SER A 99 6.45 5.47 -8.90
CA SER A 99 5.54 4.40 -9.31
C SER A 99 4.48 4.07 -8.25
N VAL A 100 4.41 4.90 -7.21
CA VAL A 100 3.44 4.81 -6.12
C VAL A 100 2.60 6.07 -6.07
N ILE A 101 1.28 5.92 -6.04
CA ILE A 101 0.33 7.00 -5.77
C ILE A 101 -0.10 6.89 -4.31
N VAL A 102 0.02 8.00 -3.59
CA VAL A 102 -0.41 8.13 -2.19
C VAL A 102 -1.74 8.85 -2.13
N LEU A 103 -2.69 8.26 -1.41
CA LEU A 103 -4.01 8.80 -1.14
C LEU A 103 -4.10 9.11 0.36
N ARG A 104 -3.93 10.37 0.71
CA ARG A 104 -4.11 10.86 2.09
C ARG A 104 -5.55 11.32 2.26
N THR A 105 -6.30 10.59 3.05
CA THR A 105 -7.74 10.82 3.24
C THR A 105 -8.04 12.10 4.02
N ASN A 106 -9.12 12.80 3.64
CA ASN A 106 -9.79 13.72 4.53
C ASN A 106 -10.69 12.92 5.48
N LYS A 107 -10.25 12.74 6.73
CA LYS A 107 -10.90 11.87 7.72
C LYS A 107 -12.31 12.34 8.13
N GLU A 108 -12.68 13.58 7.84
CA GLU A 108 -14.04 14.09 8.05
C GLU A 108 -15.02 13.55 7.00
N ILE A 109 -14.50 12.99 5.89
CA ILE A 109 -15.31 12.50 4.77
C ILE A 109 -15.15 11.01 4.59
N ILE A 110 -13.89 10.51 4.63
CA ILE A 110 -13.58 9.11 4.38
C ILE A 110 -12.47 8.58 5.29
N LEU A 111 -12.71 7.42 5.87
CA LEU A 111 -11.74 6.76 6.74
C LEU A 111 -10.74 5.93 5.93
N PRO A 112 -9.43 5.92 6.31
CA PRO A 112 -8.38 5.25 5.56
C PRO A 112 -8.63 3.76 5.36
N GLN A 113 -9.04 3.03 6.39
CA GLN A 113 -9.31 1.60 6.30
C GLN A 113 -10.47 1.31 5.34
N PHE A 114 -11.54 2.12 5.38
CA PHE A 114 -12.64 1.97 4.45
C PHE A 114 -12.19 2.21 3.00
N LEU A 115 -11.43 3.28 2.74
CA LEU A 115 -10.89 3.55 1.41
C LEU A 115 -9.98 2.42 0.93
N PHE A 116 -9.09 1.93 1.80
CA PHE A 116 -8.20 0.83 1.48
C PHE A 116 -8.98 -0.40 0.99
N TYR A 117 -9.98 -0.86 1.73
CA TYR A 117 -10.77 -2.03 1.34
C TYR A 117 -11.66 -1.78 0.13
N ASN A 118 -12.21 -0.56 -0.02
CA ASN A 118 -12.97 -0.18 -1.22
C ASN A 118 -12.11 -0.31 -2.47
N LEU A 119 -10.89 0.25 -2.46
CA LEU A 119 -10.00 0.17 -3.62
C LEU A 119 -9.43 -1.24 -3.82
N LYS A 120 -9.08 -1.94 -2.74
CA LYS A 120 -8.57 -3.32 -2.81
C LYS A 120 -9.58 -4.26 -3.48
N SER A 121 -10.87 -4.12 -3.19
CA SER A 121 -11.94 -4.91 -3.84
C SER A 121 -12.13 -4.58 -5.32
N ARG A 122 -11.62 -3.44 -5.79
CA ARG A 122 -11.73 -2.96 -7.18
C ARG A 122 -10.44 -3.18 -7.99
N TYR A 123 -9.60 -4.14 -7.59
CA TYR A 123 -8.31 -4.40 -8.26
C TYR A 123 -8.45 -4.58 -9.77
N ALA A 124 -9.45 -5.35 -10.24
CA ALA A 124 -9.68 -5.58 -11.67
C ALA A 124 -9.98 -4.28 -12.42
N GLU A 125 -10.77 -3.39 -11.84
CA GLU A 125 -11.09 -2.08 -12.40
C GLU A 125 -9.85 -1.17 -12.46
N LEU A 126 -9.08 -1.09 -11.36
CA LEU A 126 -7.83 -0.33 -11.32
C LEU A 126 -6.82 -0.85 -12.36
N ARG A 127 -6.80 -2.16 -12.56
CA ARG A 127 -5.97 -2.80 -13.57
C ARG A 127 -6.40 -2.43 -14.97
N GLN A 128 -7.70 -2.50 -15.27
CA GLN A 128 -8.26 -2.12 -16.56
C GLN A 128 -8.00 -0.63 -16.88
N LEU A 129 -8.17 0.25 -15.91
CA LEU A 129 -7.83 1.68 -16.03
C LEU A 129 -6.34 1.89 -16.35
N SER A 130 -5.47 1.09 -15.76
CA SER A 130 -4.03 1.12 -16.04
C SER A 130 -3.71 0.66 -17.47
N ASP A 131 -4.38 -0.38 -17.96
CA ASP A 131 -4.10 -0.97 -19.26
C ASP A 131 -4.66 -0.11 -20.41
N SER A 132 -5.76 0.62 -20.18
CA SER A 132 -6.43 1.46 -21.21
C SER A 132 -5.73 2.81 -21.45
N HIS A 133 -4.90 3.31 -20.54
CA HIS A 133 -4.36 4.67 -20.63
C HIS A 133 -2.87 4.75 -20.98
N SER A 134 -2.18 3.64 -21.17
CA SER A 134 -0.75 3.65 -21.50
C SER A 134 -0.32 2.37 -22.20
N SER A 135 0.38 2.49 -23.31
CA SER A 135 1.01 1.37 -24.02
C SER A 135 2.05 0.62 -23.15
N ARG A 136 2.60 1.27 -22.15
CA ARG A 136 3.52 0.68 -21.14
C ARG A 136 2.79 0.20 -19.89
N GLY A 137 1.46 0.38 -19.81
CA GLY A 137 0.63 0.00 -18.68
C GLY A 137 1.03 0.77 -17.40
N SER A 138 0.51 1.98 -17.24
CA SER A 138 0.60 2.71 -15.97
C SER A 138 -0.77 3.28 -15.61
N LEU A 139 -1.07 3.35 -14.33
CA LEU A 139 -2.27 4.00 -13.81
C LEU A 139 -1.93 5.49 -13.57
N PRO A 140 -2.40 6.40 -14.43
CA PRO A 140 -2.09 7.82 -14.27
C PRO A 140 -2.83 8.39 -13.04
N LYS A 141 -2.17 9.32 -12.35
CA LYS A 141 -2.72 9.97 -11.16
C LYS A 141 -4.04 10.72 -11.45
N ASN A 142 -4.14 11.38 -12.59
CA ASN A 142 -5.37 12.07 -13.03
C ASN A 142 -6.53 11.10 -13.28
N VAL A 143 -6.28 9.91 -13.83
CA VAL A 143 -7.30 8.88 -14.03
C VAL A 143 -7.76 8.31 -12.69
N LEU A 144 -6.83 8.00 -11.79
CA LEU A 144 -7.19 7.53 -10.45
C LEU A 144 -8.00 8.61 -9.68
N SER A 145 -7.68 9.89 -9.86
CA SER A 145 -8.32 11.01 -9.16
C SER A 145 -9.81 11.16 -9.49
N THR A 146 -10.26 10.72 -10.65
CA THR A 146 -11.68 10.78 -11.08
C THR A 146 -12.49 9.54 -10.68
N LEU A 147 -11.87 8.59 -10.00
CA LEU A 147 -12.56 7.37 -9.58
C LEU A 147 -13.62 7.68 -8.52
N ASP A 148 -14.87 7.29 -8.81
CA ASP A 148 -16.02 7.49 -7.91
C ASP A 148 -15.98 6.54 -6.71
N ILE A 149 -16.19 7.10 -5.53
CA ILE A 149 -16.36 6.36 -4.27
C ILE A 149 -17.77 6.60 -3.73
N VAL A 150 -18.50 5.54 -3.47
CA VAL A 150 -19.77 5.59 -2.73
C VAL A 150 -19.45 5.72 -1.24
N LEU A 151 -19.93 6.78 -0.62
CA LEU A 151 -19.64 7.12 0.79
C LEU A 151 -20.82 6.75 1.68
N PRO A 152 -20.76 5.68 2.46
CA PRO A 152 -21.68 5.47 3.59
C PRO A 152 -21.39 6.47 4.71
N SER A 153 -22.20 6.51 5.75
CA SER A 153 -21.90 7.34 6.93
C SER A 153 -20.56 6.94 7.56
N LEU A 154 -19.87 7.89 8.22
CA LEU A 154 -18.59 7.62 8.88
C LEU A 154 -18.67 6.44 9.86
N LEU A 155 -19.79 6.31 10.58
CA LEU A 155 -20.03 5.16 11.47
C LEU A 155 -20.09 3.83 10.71
N GLN A 156 -20.69 3.80 9.52
CA GLN A 156 -20.68 2.61 8.67
C GLN A 156 -19.30 2.31 8.09
N GLN A 157 -18.57 3.35 7.66
CA GLN A 157 -17.19 3.22 7.19
C GLN A 157 -16.29 2.64 8.28
N GLU A 158 -16.42 3.11 9.52
CA GLU A 158 -15.67 2.62 10.67
C GLU A 158 -15.94 1.13 10.92
N LYS A 159 -17.22 0.74 11.00
CA LYS A 159 -17.61 -0.66 11.21
C LYS A 159 -17.08 -1.57 10.11
N ILE A 160 -17.25 -1.19 8.84
CA ILE A 160 -16.77 -1.95 7.69
C ILE A 160 -15.24 -2.06 7.74
N GLY A 161 -14.56 -0.92 7.88
CA GLY A 161 -13.11 -0.86 7.92
C GLY A 161 -12.52 -1.68 9.06
N LYS A 162 -13.12 -1.60 10.26
CA LYS A 162 -12.66 -2.35 11.43
C LYS A 162 -12.82 -3.85 11.25
N ILE A 163 -13.99 -4.34 10.83
CA ILE A 163 -14.23 -5.78 10.63
C ILE A 163 -13.23 -6.37 9.65
N LEU A 164 -13.05 -5.72 8.50
CA LEU A 164 -12.14 -6.21 7.47
C LEU A 164 -10.67 -6.14 7.91
N TYR A 165 -10.29 -5.09 8.64
CA TYR A 165 -8.94 -4.94 9.19
C TYR A 165 -8.64 -6.01 10.25
N ASP A 166 -9.58 -6.31 11.14
CA ASP A 166 -9.43 -7.34 12.17
C ASP A 166 -9.27 -8.73 11.52
N LEU A 167 -10.04 -9.03 10.46
CA LEU A 167 -9.91 -10.26 9.69
C LEU A 167 -8.55 -10.38 8.98
N ASP A 168 -8.14 -9.36 8.24
CA ASP A 168 -6.83 -9.36 7.56
C ASP A 168 -5.67 -9.44 8.57
N SER A 169 -5.78 -8.77 9.72
CA SER A 169 -4.79 -8.84 10.79
C SER A 169 -4.69 -10.27 11.36
N LYS A 170 -5.82 -10.94 11.56
CA LYS A 170 -5.83 -12.35 12.00
C LYS A 170 -5.19 -13.27 10.97
N ILE A 171 -5.49 -13.07 9.69
CA ILE A 171 -4.87 -13.84 8.58
C ILE A 171 -3.35 -13.63 8.58
N GLN A 172 -2.89 -12.38 8.73
CA GLN A 172 -1.46 -12.09 8.75
C GLN A 172 -0.74 -12.73 9.94
N ASN A 173 -1.37 -12.67 11.13
CA ASN A 173 -0.84 -13.32 12.33
C ASN A 173 -0.73 -14.84 12.13
N LEU A 174 -1.75 -15.50 11.59
CA LEU A 174 -1.72 -16.93 11.31
C LEU A 174 -0.63 -17.30 10.29
N LYS A 175 -0.46 -16.51 9.23
CA LYS A 175 0.63 -16.71 8.26
C LYS A 175 2.01 -16.60 8.91
N ASN A 176 2.20 -15.62 9.79
CA ASN A 176 3.45 -15.45 10.52
C ASN A 176 3.71 -16.62 11.48
N GLN A 177 2.68 -17.10 12.21
CA GLN A 177 2.77 -18.27 13.08
C GLN A 177 3.16 -19.52 12.27
N ASN A 178 2.50 -19.78 11.13
CA ASN A 178 2.84 -20.91 10.27
C ASN A 178 4.30 -20.84 9.80
N LYS A 179 4.76 -19.67 9.36
CA LYS A 179 6.17 -19.49 8.95
C LYS A 179 7.14 -19.82 10.08
N ILE A 180 6.86 -19.37 11.31
CA ILE A 180 7.70 -19.66 12.48
C ILE A 180 7.69 -21.17 12.78
N LEU A 181 6.52 -21.81 12.75
CA LEU A 181 6.39 -23.25 12.98
C LEU A 181 7.15 -24.07 11.93
N GLU A 182 7.06 -23.71 10.65
CA GLU A 182 7.82 -24.35 9.58
C GLU A 182 9.33 -24.21 9.79
N GLN A 183 9.81 -23.01 10.14
CA GLN A 183 11.22 -22.77 10.43
C GLN A 183 11.70 -23.59 11.65
N THR A 184 10.88 -23.64 12.71
CA THR A 184 11.19 -24.44 13.91
C THR A 184 11.26 -25.92 13.57
N ALA A 185 10.30 -26.44 12.81
CA ALA A 185 10.31 -27.86 12.38
C ALA A 185 11.55 -28.17 11.53
N GLN A 186 11.95 -27.28 10.62
CA GLN A 186 13.16 -27.43 9.82
C GLN A 186 14.44 -27.45 10.68
N ILE A 187 14.52 -26.58 11.69
CA ILE A 187 15.67 -26.55 12.60
C ILE A 187 15.76 -27.85 13.39
N ILE A 188 14.64 -28.31 13.98
CA ILE A 188 14.59 -29.57 14.72
C ILE A 188 14.97 -30.75 13.83
N PHE A 189 14.39 -30.82 12.62
CA PHE A 189 14.73 -31.89 11.67
C PHE A 189 16.23 -31.89 11.33
N LYS A 190 16.78 -30.71 11.05
CA LYS A 190 18.21 -30.58 10.73
C LYS A 190 19.10 -31.01 11.91
N SER A 191 18.77 -30.57 13.15
CA SER A 191 19.51 -30.95 14.35
C SER A 191 19.50 -32.46 14.55
N TRP A 192 18.32 -33.09 14.52
CA TRP A 192 18.20 -34.52 14.84
C TRP A 192 18.62 -35.49 13.73
N PHE A 193 18.34 -35.14 12.47
CA PHE A 193 18.46 -36.07 11.34
C PHE A 193 19.58 -35.72 10.35
N VAL A 194 20.17 -34.56 10.44
CA VAL A 194 21.30 -34.15 9.58
C VAL A 194 22.57 -33.94 10.37
N ASN A 195 22.50 -33.18 11.46
CA ASN A 195 23.67 -32.88 12.31
C ASN A 195 23.88 -33.96 13.38
N PHE A 196 22.85 -34.70 13.76
CA PHE A 196 22.85 -35.64 14.87
C PHE A 196 23.24 -35.03 16.22
N ASP A 197 22.75 -33.79 16.49
CA ASP A 197 23.01 -33.01 17.72
C ASP A 197 22.04 -33.40 18.86
N GLY A 198 21.61 -34.67 18.97
CA GLY A 198 20.63 -35.14 19.94
C GLY A 198 21.22 -36.14 20.92
#